data_c61cda7a951fbf6eab506e8534ec3e7d
#
_entry.id   c61cda7a951fbf6eab506e8534ec3e7d
#
_cell.length_a   1.000
_cell.length_b   1.000
_cell.length_c   1.000
_cell.angle_alpha   90.00
_cell.angle_beta   90.00
_cell.angle_gamma   90.00
#
_symmetry.space_group_name_H-M   'P 1'
#
loop_
_entity.id
_entity.type
_entity.pdbx_description
1 polymer ?
#
loop_
_entity_poly.entity_id
_entity_poly.type
_entity_poly.pdbx_seq_one_letter_code
_entity_poly.pdbx_strand_id
1 'polypeptide(L)'
;MKHIGLMGRVVMSFIISTVLPMVLLYLSVLGKTSIQTNIVILFWAGIFLVGWIYIGIVRPVDELKAAAKRIESGDLDFTLEAETNDEFGELMQAFERMRIRLKASQEEKLRNDRENKELISNIAHDLKTPLTTIKGYSEGILDGIAASPEKQLRYIQTIYNKANEMNRLIDELNYYAKIETNKIPYNFAHIDVQEYFSDCVDEIGLDLESRGYQFCYDNAVEPGVEMIADPEQLRKVISNIVSNSVKYMDKKNPRVEIHIRDAGDFVQADLLDNGKGIAKKDIPLIFERFYRADASRNSRAGGSGIGLSIVKKIIEDSGGRIWASSTEGEGTTIHFVLRKYVVPRSTVQTDTNKEQREVRHGGKR
;
A
#
# COMPACT_ATOMS: atom_id res chain seq x y z
N MET A 1 21.46 39.22 -15.15
CA MET A 1 21.04 40.38 -14.32
C MET A 1 20.42 39.78 -13.06
N LYS A 2 20.93 40.19 -11.85
CA LYS A 2 20.26 39.73 -10.59
C LYS A 2 18.82 40.22 -10.62
N HIS A 3 17.88 39.29 -10.52
CA HIS A 3 16.47 39.63 -10.44
C HIS A 3 16.24 40.42 -9.14
N ILE A 4 15.63 41.59 -9.28
CA ILE A 4 15.28 42.45 -8.15
C ILE A 4 14.04 41.82 -7.53
N GLY A 5 14.15 41.36 -6.28
CA GLY A 5 13.01 40.79 -5.52
C GLY A 5 11.90 41.83 -5.31
N LEU A 6 10.75 41.34 -4.80
CA LEU A 6 9.56 42.17 -4.56
C LEU A 6 9.92 43.46 -3.75
N MET A 7 10.67 43.28 -2.66
CA MET A 7 11.08 44.40 -1.83
C MET A 7 11.90 45.42 -2.63
N GLY A 8 12.82 44.98 -3.49
CA GLY A 8 13.59 45.83 -4.37
C GLY A 8 12.72 46.55 -5.39
N ARG A 9 11.69 45.94 -5.95
CA ARG A 9 10.73 46.57 -6.86
C ARG A 9 9.92 47.66 -6.17
N VAL A 10 9.45 47.42 -4.94
CA VAL A 10 8.71 48.41 -4.13
C VAL A 10 9.61 49.58 -3.79
N VAL A 11 10.83 49.34 -3.34
CA VAL A 11 11.80 50.43 -3.03
C VAL A 11 12.14 51.24 -4.26
N MET A 12 12.42 50.60 -5.40
CA MET A 12 12.69 51.30 -6.67
C MET A 12 11.48 52.14 -7.10
N SER A 13 10.29 51.63 -7.00
CA SER A 13 9.06 52.38 -7.31
C SER A 13 8.91 53.61 -6.43
N PHE A 14 9.19 53.47 -5.14
CA PHE A 14 9.17 54.58 -4.18
C PHE A 14 10.23 55.61 -4.50
N ILE A 15 11.47 55.20 -4.81
CA ILE A 15 12.56 56.10 -5.20
C ILE A 15 12.22 56.88 -6.47
N ILE A 16 11.68 56.20 -7.50
CA ILE A 16 11.31 56.86 -8.76
C ILE A 16 10.15 57.85 -8.53
N SER A 17 9.16 57.50 -7.73
CA SER A 17 7.98 58.35 -7.50
C SER A 17 8.28 59.55 -6.61
N THR A 18 9.26 59.48 -5.70
CA THR A 18 9.52 60.56 -4.72
C THR A 18 10.80 61.34 -5.01
N VAL A 19 11.92 60.63 -5.27
CA VAL A 19 13.22 61.27 -5.45
C VAL A 19 13.36 61.94 -6.82
N LEU A 20 12.86 61.28 -7.90
CA LEU A 20 12.98 61.83 -9.25
C LEU A 20 12.29 63.23 -9.40
N PRO A 21 11.05 63.48 -8.92
CA PRO A 21 10.43 64.77 -8.94
C PRO A 21 11.18 65.82 -8.12
N MET A 22 11.70 65.46 -6.94
CA MET A 22 12.51 66.34 -6.11
C MET A 22 13.78 66.78 -6.80
N VAL A 23 14.52 65.85 -7.42
CA VAL A 23 15.76 66.15 -8.14
C VAL A 23 15.46 67.07 -9.35
N LEU A 24 14.42 66.77 -10.11
CA LEU A 24 14.00 67.58 -11.27
C LEU A 24 13.60 68.99 -10.86
N LEU A 25 12.87 69.16 -9.74
CA LEU A 25 12.50 70.45 -9.18
C LEU A 25 13.76 71.25 -8.79
N TYR A 26 14.72 70.60 -8.09
CA TYR A 26 15.96 71.22 -7.69
C TYR A 26 16.78 71.69 -8.90
N LEU A 27 16.91 70.88 -9.95
CA LEU A 27 17.59 71.22 -11.19
C LEU A 27 16.92 72.40 -11.95
N SER A 28 15.59 72.50 -11.87
CA SER A 28 14.84 73.60 -12.44
C SER A 28 15.12 74.93 -11.69
N VAL A 29 15.20 74.86 -10.36
CA VAL A 29 15.55 76.05 -9.53
C VAL A 29 16.97 76.54 -9.85
N LEU A 30 17.89 75.64 -10.14
CA LEU A 30 19.24 75.97 -10.56
C LEU A 30 19.37 76.48 -12.01
N GLY A 31 18.24 76.57 -12.73
CA GLY A 31 18.21 77.00 -14.14
C GLY A 31 18.83 76.01 -15.13
N LYS A 32 19.08 74.75 -14.72
CA LYS A 32 19.71 73.73 -15.53
C LYS A 32 18.72 72.96 -16.41
N THR A 33 17.41 72.97 -16.10
CA THR A 33 16.36 72.32 -16.87
C THR A 33 15.14 73.23 -17.04
N SER A 34 14.43 73.09 -18.17
CA SER A 34 13.18 73.85 -18.31
C SER A 34 12.03 73.07 -17.67
N ILE A 35 10.98 73.81 -17.23
CA ILE A 35 9.78 73.24 -16.64
C ILE A 35 9.10 72.31 -17.63
N GLN A 36 9.10 72.60 -18.93
CA GLN A 36 8.50 71.77 -19.99
C GLN A 36 9.21 70.42 -20.12
N THR A 37 10.52 70.42 -20.11
CA THR A 37 11.29 69.14 -20.16
C THR A 37 11.05 68.26 -18.92
N ASN A 38 10.93 68.87 -17.75
CA ASN A 38 10.66 68.11 -16.51
C ASN A 38 9.28 67.45 -16.54
N ILE A 39 8.25 68.14 -17.05
CA ILE A 39 6.88 67.57 -17.19
C ILE A 39 6.92 66.33 -18.12
N VAL A 40 7.64 66.43 -19.25
CA VAL A 40 7.74 65.30 -20.18
C VAL A 40 8.45 64.10 -19.55
N ILE A 41 9.54 64.34 -18.79
CA ILE A 41 10.28 63.28 -18.10
C ILE A 41 9.39 62.60 -17.05
N LEU A 42 8.68 63.38 -16.23
CA LEU A 42 7.77 62.85 -15.21
C LEU A 42 6.62 62.06 -15.81
N PHE A 43 6.08 62.52 -16.96
CA PHE A 43 5.00 61.79 -17.68
C PHE A 43 5.47 60.39 -18.12
N TRP A 44 6.63 60.30 -18.78
CA TRP A 44 7.20 59.02 -19.22
C TRP A 44 7.64 58.13 -18.07
N ALA A 45 8.22 58.73 -16.99
CA ALA A 45 8.56 57.99 -15.77
C ALA A 45 7.34 57.41 -15.09
N GLY A 46 6.18 58.13 -15.10
CA GLY A 46 4.89 57.62 -14.60
C GLY A 46 4.39 56.41 -15.41
N ILE A 47 4.40 56.52 -16.75
CA ILE A 47 4.00 55.38 -17.61
C ILE A 47 4.92 54.18 -17.37
N PHE A 48 6.22 54.36 -17.29
CA PHE A 48 7.15 53.29 -17.00
C PHE A 48 6.89 52.65 -15.63
N LEU A 49 6.64 53.46 -14.63
CA LEU A 49 6.33 52.98 -13.27
C LEU A 49 5.07 52.13 -13.22
N VAL A 50 3.97 52.55 -13.89
CA VAL A 50 2.72 51.79 -13.98
C VAL A 50 2.97 50.43 -14.68
N GLY A 51 3.67 50.45 -15.82
CA GLY A 51 4.02 49.20 -16.53
C GLY A 51 4.89 48.28 -15.69
N TRP A 52 5.84 48.81 -14.97
CA TRP A 52 6.73 48.08 -14.07
C TRP A 52 5.97 47.39 -12.91
N ILE A 53 5.05 48.13 -12.26
CA ILE A 53 4.20 47.57 -11.18
C ILE A 53 3.25 46.53 -11.76
N TYR A 54 2.64 46.80 -12.89
CA TYR A 54 1.70 45.85 -13.52
C TYR A 54 2.35 44.50 -13.84
N ILE A 55 3.50 44.51 -14.51
CA ILE A 55 4.21 43.30 -14.89
C ILE A 55 4.83 42.59 -13.66
N GLY A 56 5.35 43.39 -12.73
CA GLY A 56 6.10 42.84 -11.59
C GLY A 56 5.26 42.40 -10.40
N ILE A 57 4.01 42.89 -10.26
CA ILE A 57 3.17 42.61 -9.09
C ILE A 57 1.77 42.16 -9.50
N VAL A 58 1.07 42.96 -10.32
CA VAL A 58 -0.37 42.74 -10.60
C VAL A 58 -0.56 41.43 -11.38
N ARG A 59 0.18 41.26 -12.47
CA ARG A 59 0.08 40.07 -13.33
C ARG A 59 0.35 38.76 -12.57
N PRO A 60 1.45 38.59 -11.79
CA PRO A 60 1.68 37.36 -11.03
C PRO A 60 0.57 37.06 -9.99
N VAL A 61 0.02 38.10 -9.36
CA VAL A 61 -1.10 37.94 -8.40
C VAL A 61 -2.36 37.47 -9.12
N ASP A 62 -2.68 38.01 -10.30
CA ASP A 62 -3.84 37.61 -11.09
C ASP A 62 -3.69 36.16 -11.60
N GLU A 63 -2.47 35.74 -12.02
CA GLU A 63 -2.18 34.37 -12.41
C GLU A 63 -2.38 33.40 -11.23
N LEU A 64 -1.88 33.71 -10.03
CA LEU A 64 -2.10 32.91 -8.83
C LEU A 64 -3.58 32.84 -8.45
N LYS A 65 -4.32 33.97 -8.56
CA LYS A 65 -5.76 34.01 -8.29
C LYS A 65 -6.53 33.13 -9.28
N ALA A 66 -6.18 33.17 -10.56
CA ALA A 66 -6.77 32.32 -11.57
C ALA A 66 -6.49 30.82 -11.30
N ALA A 67 -5.25 30.48 -10.94
CA ALA A 67 -4.86 29.14 -10.57
C ALA A 67 -5.62 28.64 -9.34
N ALA A 68 -5.74 29.46 -8.29
CA ALA A 68 -6.52 29.11 -7.10
C ALA A 68 -8.00 28.82 -7.43
N LYS A 69 -8.63 29.61 -8.31
CA LYS A 69 -10.01 29.35 -8.77
C LYS A 69 -10.12 28.03 -9.56
N ARG A 70 -9.15 27.70 -10.39
CA ARG A 70 -9.13 26.42 -11.10
C ARG A 70 -9.03 25.26 -10.12
N ILE A 71 -8.13 25.35 -9.14
CA ILE A 71 -8.00 24.33 -8.08
C ILE A 71 -9.32 24.20 -7.30
N GLU A 72 -9.95 25.30 -6.92
CA GLU A 72 -11.24 25.31 -6.22
C GLU A 72 -12.35 24.60 -7.02
N SER A 73 -12.38 24.80 -8.35
CA SER A 73 -13.34 24.12 -9.24
C SER A 73 -13.00 22.66 -9.55
N GLY A 74 -11.87 22.14 -9.01
CA GLY A 74 -11.42 20.77 -9.25
C GLY A 74 -10.65 20.56 -10.56
N ASP A 75 -10.39 21.64 -11.31
CA ASP A 75 -9.54 21.59 -12.49
C ASP A 75 -8.07 21.61 -12.05
N LEU A 76 -7.43 20.45 -12.12
CA LEU A 76 -6.02 20.27 -11.77
C LEU A 76 -5.13 20.01 -13.02
N ASP A 77 -5.71 20.06 -14.23
CA ASP A 77 -5.01 19.76 -15.49
C ASP A 77 -4.40 21.02 -16.12
N PHE A 78 -3.56 21.70 -15.37
CA PHE A 78 -2.76 22.84 -15.83
C PHE A 78 -1.40 22.81 -15.15
N THR A 79 -0.48 23.65 -15.62
CA THR A 79 0.84 23.84 -15.01
C THR A 79 1.03 25.32 -14.67
N LEU A 80 1.68 25.58 -13.55
CA LEU A 80 2.14 26.93 -13.15
C LEU A 80 3.62 27.02 -13.39
N GLU A 81 4.01 27.80 -14.39
CA GLU A 81 5.42 28.06 -14.67
C GLU A 81 5.88 29.30 -13.88
N ALA A 82 6.94 29.14 -13.09
CA ALA A 82 7.59 30.26 -12.42
C ALA A 82 8.52 30.97 -13.41
N GLU A 83 8.07 32.07 -13.99
CA GLU A 83 8.88 32.88 -14.95
C GLU A 83 9.99 33.65 -14.22
N THR A 84 9.96 33.79 -12.89
CA THR A 84 10.87 34.61 -12.12
C THR A 84 11.48 33.81 -10.95
N ASN A 85 12.74 34.17 -10.60
CA ASN A 85 13.43 33.63 -9.41
C ASN A 85 13.36 34.62 -8.23
N ASP A 86 12.20 35.18 -7.99
CA ASP A 86 11.90 36.08 -6.87
C ASP A 86 10.83 35.46 -5.96
N GLU A 87 10.34 36.22 -4.99
CA GLU A 87 9.35 35.81 -4.00
C GLU A 87 8.06 35.29 -4.66
N PHE A 88 7.66 35.85 -5.82
CA PHE A 88 6.52 35.34 -6.59
C PHE A 88 6.83 34.03 -7.29
N GLY A 89 8.05 33.84 -7.80
CA GLY A 89 8.48 32.56 -8.35
C GLY A 89 8.48 31.44 -7.32
N GLU A 90 8.97 31.73 -6.09
CA GLU A 90 8.91 30.76 -4.97
C GLU A 90 7.46 30.41 -4.61
N LEU A 91 6.56 31.41 -4.59
CA LEU A 91 5.14 31.21 -4.30
C LEU A 91 4.46 30.38 -5.41
N MET A 92 4.71 30.68 -6.68
CA MET A 92 4.23 29.89 -7.82
C MET A 92 4.67 28.44 -7.75
N GLN A 93 5.95 28.18 -7.42
CA GLN A 93 6.45 26.81 -7.22
C GLN A 93 5.77 26.11 -6.05
N ALA A 94 5.48 26.81 -4.95
CA ALA A 94 4.74 26.24 -3.82
C ALA A 94 3.31 25.84 -4.21
N PHE A 95 2.62 26.70 -4.97
CA PHE A 95 1.30 26.40 -5.54
C PHE A 95 1.32 25.20 -6.49
N GLU A 96 2.32 25.13 -7.38
CA GLU A 96 2.50 24.00 -8.30
C GLU A 96 2.72 22.68 -7.55
N ARG A 97 3.59 22.69 -6.52
CA ARG A 97 3.75 21.48 -5.66
C ARG A 97 2.44 21.08 -4.98
N MET A 98 1.65 22.03 -4.50
CA MET A 98 0.33 21.76 -3.91
C MET A 98 -0.63 21.16 -4.94
N ARG A 99 -0.72 21.74 -6.14
CA ARG A 99 -1.56 21.25 -7.24
C ARG A 99 -1.20 19.80 -7.62
N ILE A 100 0.10 19.51 -7.78
CA ILE A 100 0.58 18.16 -8.12
C ILE A 100 0.18 17.15 -7.03
N ARG A 101 0.31 17.51 -5.75
CA ARG A 101 -0.11 16.64 -4.64
C ARG A 101 -1.60 16.41 -4.61
N LEU A 102 -2.40 17.46 -4.84
CA LEU A 102 -3.86 17.35 -4.91
C LEU A 102 -4.29 16.45 -6.09
N LYS A 103 -3.67 16.62 -7.26
CA LYS A 103 -3.92 15.77 -8.44
C LYS A 103 -3.62 14.31 -8.15
N ALA A 104 -2.45 14.02 -7.59
CA ALA A 104 -2.05 12.65 -7.23
C ALA A 104 -3.03 12.03 -6.21
N SER A 105 -3.43 12.79 -5.19
CA SER A 105 -4.40 12.34 -4.18
C SER A 105 -5.79 12.09 -4.79
N GLN A 106 -6.24 12.93 -5.72
CA GLN A 106 -7.51 12.74 -6.42
C GLN A 106 -7.49 11.51 -7.35
N GLU A 107 -6.41 11.31 -8.08
CA GLU A 107 -6.23 10.14 -8.95
C GLU A 107 -6.19 8.85 -8.12
N GLU A 108 -5.50 8.85 -7.00
CA GLU A 108 -5.46 7.73 -6.05
C GLU A 108 -6.86 7.42 -5.51
N LYS A 109 -7.61 8.44 -5.08
CA LYS A 109 -8.99 8.26 -4.61
C LYS A 109 -9.90 7.67 -5.68
N LEU A 110 -9.83 8.20 -6.91
CA LEU A 110 -10.61 7.67 -8.04
C LEU A 110 -10.24 6.21 -8.37
N ARG A 111 -8.98 5.86 -8.27
CA ARG A 111 -8.52 4.48 -8.45
C ARG A 111 -9.10 3.58 -7.37
N ASN A 112 -8.98 3.96 -6.10
CA ASN A 112 -9.53 3.20 -4.97
C ASN A 112 -11.06 3.04 -5.08
N ASP A 113 -11.78 4.08 -5.51
CA ASP A 113 -13.24 4.01 -5.72
C ASP A 113 -13.61 3.03 -6.86
N ARG A 114 -12.82 2.96 -7.93
CA ARG A 114 -13.02 1.98 -9.01
C ARG A 114 -12.75 0.57 -8.54
N GLU A 115 -11.63 0.36 -7.86
CA GLU A 115 -11.25 -0.93 -7.27
C GLU A 115 -12.33 -1.44 -6.31
N ASN A 116 -12.90 -0.56 -5.45
CA ASN A 116 -13.98 -0.90 -4.56
C ASN A 116 -15.28 -1.29 -5.29
N LYS A 117 -15.63 -0.60 -6.39
CA LYS A 117 -16.80 -0.94 -7.20
C LYS A 117 -16.63 -2.30 -7.90
N GLU A 118 -15.45 -2.55 -8.45
CA GLU A 118 -15.12 -3.85 -9.06
C GLU A 118 -15.16 -4.97 -8.04
N LEU A 119 -14.65 -4.73 -6.82
CA LEU A 119 -14.76 -5.65 -5.70
C LEU A 119 -16.21 -6.07 -5.43
N ILE A 120 -17.08 -5.08 -5.17
CA ILE A 120 -18.49 -5.34 -4.85
C ILE A 120 -19.15 -6.15 -5.97
N SER A 121 -18.87 -5.81 -7.23
CA SER A 121 -19.38 -6.53 -8.40
C SER A 121 -18.90 -7.98 -8.47
N ASN A 122 -17.61 -8.21 -8.24
CA ASN A 122 -17.02 -9.55 -8.29
C ASN A 122 -17.52 -10.43 -7.13
N ILE A 123 -17.61 -9.87 -5.92
CA ILE A 123 -18.17 -10.59 -4.76
C ILE A 123 -19.64 -10.95 -4.98
N ALA A 124 -20.44 -10.02 -5.48
CA ALA A 124 -21.85 -10.29 -5.78
C ALA A 124 -21.99 -11.43 -6.80
N HIS A 125 -21.14 -11.47 -7.81
CA HIS A 125 -21.09 -12.56 -8.78
C HIS A 125 -20.66 -13.88 -8.13
N ASP A 126 -19.61 -13.88 -7.33
CA ASP A 126 -19.03 -15.08 -6.70
C ASP A 126 -19.94 -15.63 -5.59
N LEU A 127 -20.77 -14.81 -4.95
CA LEU A 127 -21.83 -15.25 -4.03
C LEU A 127 -23.06 -15.76 -4.77
N LYS A 128 -23.42 -15.17 -5.92
CA LYS A 128 -24.60 -15.60 -6.70
C LYS A 128 -24.46 -17.03 -7.23
N THR A 129 -23.26 -17.44 -7.64
CA THR A 129 -23.00 -18.76 -8.22
C THR A 129 -23.30 -19.91 -7.23
N PRO A 130 -22.70 -19.98 -6.03
CA PRO A 130 -23.01 -21.00 -5.04
C PRO A 130 -24.47 -20.92 -4.58
N LEU A 131 -25.06 -19.72 -4.44
CA LEU A 131 -26.45 -19.53 -4.06
C LEU A 131 -27.41 -20.16 -5.10
N THR A 132 -27.16 -19.95 -6.40
CA THR A 132 -27.93 -20.54 -7.47
C THR A 132 -27.83 -22.08 -7.45
N THR A 133 -26.64 -22.60 -7.15
CA THR A 133 -26.41 -24.05 -7.01
C THR A 133 -27.18 -24.60 -5.82
N ILE A 134 -27.09 -23.97 -4.64
CA ILE A 134 -27.87 -24.38 -3.44
C ILE A 134 -29.35 -24.41 -3.77
N LYS A 135 -29.89 -23.35 -4.38
CA LYS A 135 -31.29 -23.25 -4.75
C LYS A 135 -31.69 -24.38 -5.71
N GLY A 136 -30.94 -24.62 -6.78
CA GLY A 136 -31.27 -25.67 -7.76
C GLY A 136 -31.25 -27.08 -7.17
N TYR A 137 -30.29 -27.42 -6.30
CA TYR A 137 -30.23 -28.69 -5.63
C TYR A 137 -31.36 -28.83 -4.59
N SER A 138 -31.73 -27.75 -3.89
CA SER A 138 -32.86 -27.73 -2.97
C SER A 138 -34.20 -27.94 -3.70
N GLU A 139 -34.43 -27.25 -4.82
CA GLU A 139 -35.59 -27.44 -5.70
C GLU A 139 -35.65 -28.88 -6.23
N GLY A 140 -34.50 -29.44 -6.66
CA GLY A 140 -34.43 -30.81 -7.13
C GLY A 140 -34.77 -31.89 -6.07
N ILE A 141 -34.56 -31.58 -4.77
CA ILE A 141 -35.02 -32.42 -3.66
C ILE A 141 -36.54 -32.26 -3.48
N LEU A 142 -37.04 -31.01 -3.44
CA LEU A 142 -38.45 -30.68 -3.24
C LEU A 142 -39.34 -31.24 -4.36
N ASP A 143 -38.91 -31.18 -5.60
CA ASP A 143 -39.61 -31.66 -6.79
C ASP A 143 -39.52 -33.20 -6.98
N GLY A 144 -38.86 -33.91 -6.06
CA GLY A 144 -38.70 -35.34 -6.13
C GLY A 144 -37.72 -35.84 -7.22
N ILE A 145 -36.96 -34.94 -7.86
CA ILE A 145 -35.95 -35.31 -8.87
C ILE A 145 -34.81 -36.13 -8.23
N ALA A 146 -34.53 -35.93 -6.95
CA ALA A 146 -33.63 -36.77 -6.16
C ALA A 146 -34.37 -37.99 -5.62
N ALA A 147 -34.76 -38.90 -6.50
CA ALA A 147 -35.65 -40.00 -6.19
C ALA A 147 -35.03 -41.13 -5.35
N SER A 148 -33.68 -41.24 -5.25
CA SER A 148 -33.03 -42.27 -4.41
C SER A 148 -32.34 -41.63 -3.20
N PRO A 149 -32.22 -42.38 -2.07
CA PRO A 149 -31.51 -41.91 -0.88
C PRO A 149 -30.07 -41.46 -1.18
N GLU A 150 -29.35 -42.16 -2.06
CA GLU A 150 -27.98 -41.85 -2.43
C GLU A 150 -27.93 -40.54 -3.23
N LYS A 151 -28.92 -40.26 -4.06
CA LYS A 151 -29.03 -39.02 -4.84
C LYS A 151 -29.38 -37.84 -3.94
N GLN A 152 -30.28 -38.04 -2.98
CA GLN A 152 -30.61 -37.05 -1.96
C GLN A 152 -29.38 -36.69 -1.12
N LEU A 153 -28.63 -37.68 -0.65
CA LEU A 153 -27.43 -37.47 0.12
C LEU A 153 -26.36 -36.65 -0.66
N ARG A 154 -26.18 -36.97 -1.96
CA ARG A 154 -25.28 -36.17 -2.84
C ARG A 154 -25.75 -34.73 -3.00
N TYR A 155 -27.05 -34.49 -3.12
CA TYR A 155 -27.61 -33.14 -3.22
C TYR A 155 -27.40 -32.37 -1.94
N ILE A 156 -27.68 -32.95 -0.77
CA ILE A 156 -27.43 -32.35 0.55
C ILE A 156 -25.95 -32.06 0.74
N GLN A 157 -25.07 -33.00 0.37
CA GLN A 157 -23.63 -32.79 0.46
C GLN A 157 -23.15 -31.61 -0.42
N THR A 158 -23.74 -31.47 -1.62
CA THR A 158 -23.44 -30.37 -2.51
C THR A 158 -23.91 -29.03 -1.93
N ILE A 159 -25.10 -28.98 -1.35
CA ILE A 159 -25.65 -27.80 -0.65
C ILE A 159 -24.74 -27.41 0.50
N TYR A 160 -24.36 -28.37 1.35
CA TYR A 160 -23.48 -28.15 2.49
C TYR A 160 -22.12 -27.58 2.07
N ASN A 161 -21.48 -28.16 1.05
CA ASN A 161 -20.22 -27.73 0.53
C ASN A 161 -20.29 -26.30 -0.04
N LYS A 162 -21.39 -25.97 -0.75
CA LYS A 162 -21.60 -24.63 -1.30
C LYS A 162 -21.91 -23.57 -0.24
N ALA A 163 -22.59 -23.94 0.84
CA ALA A 163 -22.79 -23.06 1.99
C ALA A 163 -21.47 -22.75 2.71
N ASN A 164 -20.60 -23.74 2.88
CA ASN A 164 -19.26 -23.52 3.45
C ASN A 164 -18.39 -22.64 2.55
N GLU A 165 -18.47 -22.80 1.23
CA GLU A 165 -17.79 -21.91 0.27
C GLU A 165 -18.27 -20.46 0.41
N MET A 166 -19.57 -20.23 0.58
CA MET A 166 -20.13 -18.89 0.82
C MET A 166 -19.65 -18.30 2.15
N ASN A 167 -19.65 -19.06 3.24
CA ASN A 167 -19.15 -18.61 4.53
C ASN A 167 -17.70 -18.15 4.41
N ARG A 168 -16.84 -18.92 3.72
CA ARG A 168 -15.45 -18.53 3.49
C ARG A 168 -15.32 -17.20 2.72
N LEU A 169 -16.13 -16.99 1.68
CA LEU A 169 -16.14 -15.73 0.93
C LEU A 169 -16.58 -14.54 1.78
N ILE A 170 -17.56 -14.74 2.66
CA ILE A 170 -18.01 -13.71 3.62
C ILE A 170 -16.90 -13.38 4.63
N ASP A 171 -16.20 -14.39 5.14
CA ASP A 171 -15.08 -14.18 6.06
C ASP A 171 -13.93 -13.44 5.40
N GLU A 172 -13.60 -13.77 4.15
CA GLU A 172 -12.61 -13.04 3.34
C GLU A 172 -13.02 -11.58 3.14
N LEU A 173 -14.30 -11.30 2.87
CA LEU A 173 -14.84 -9.95 2.72
C LEU A 173 -14.78 -9.15 4.03
N ASN A 174 -15.22 -9.76 5.14
CA ASN A 174 -15.17 -9.14 6.46
C ASN A 174 -13.73 -8.80 6.86
N TYR A 175 -12.81 -9.69 6.54
CA TYR A 175 -11.39 -9.47 6.81
C TYR A 175 -10.82 -8.33 5.94
N TYR A 176 -11.21 -8.31 4.65
CA TYR A 176 -10.86 -7.22 3.75
C TYR A 176 -11.33 -5.85 4.28
N ALA A 177 -12.58 -5.76 4.74
CA ALA A 177 -13.12 -4.54 5.31
C ALA A 177 -12.34 -4.06 6.56
N LYS A 178 -11.81 -5.00 7.37
CA LYS A 178 -10.92 -4.68 8.50
C LYS A 178 -9.56 -4.15 8.03
N ILE A 179 -9.00 -4.70 6.96
CA ILE A 179 -7.76 -4.23 6.33
C ILE A 179 -7.91 -2.79 5.87
N GLU A 180 -8.96 -2.48 5.09
CA GLU A 180 -9.21 -1.15 4.53
C GLU A 180 -9.32 -0.07 5.61
N THR A 181 -9.91 -0.43 6.75
CA THR A 181 -10.08 0.51 7.86
C THR A 181 -8.89 0.56 8.83
N ASN A 182 -7.78 -0.14 8.52
CA ASN A 182 -6.62 -0.33 9.44
C ASN A 182 -7.06 -0.81 10.84
N LYS A 183 -8.12 -1.62 10.91
CA LYS A 183 -8.72 -2.11 12.16
C LYS A 183 -8.40 -3.58 12.45
N ILE A 184 -7.36 -4.13 11.84
CA ILE A 184 -6.90 -5.46 12.25
C ILE A 184 -6.30 -5.31 13.64
N PRO A 185 -6.90 -5.92 14.66
CA PRO A 185 -6.28 -5.91 15.99
C PRO A 185 -5.12 -6.92 15.98
N TYR A 186 -3.92 -6.46 15.63
CA TYR A 186 -2.73 -7.30 15.74
C TYR A 186 -2.35 -7.51 17.21
N ASN A 187 -2.12 -8.75 17.57
CA ASN A 187 -1.57 -9.15 18.88
C ASN A 187 -0.14 -9.69 18.66
N PHE A 188 0.81 -8.76 18.43
CA PHE A 188 2.20 -9.14 18.21
C PHE A 188 2.79 -9.79 19.47
N ALA A 189 3.39 -10.95 19.30
CA ALA A 189 4.05 -11.72 20.34
C ALA A 189 5.46 -12.15 19.87
N HIS A 190 6.26 -12.55 20.83
CA HIS A 190 7.51 -13.26 20.55
C HIS A 190 7.16 -14.74 20.39
N ILE A 191 7.49 -15.28 19.23
CA ILE A 191 7.12 -16.63 18.82
C ILE A 191 8.39 -17.42 18.57
N ASP A 192 8.56 -18.54 19.24
CA ASP A 192 9.62 -19.50 18.89
C ASP A 192 9.34 -20.06 17.49
N VAL A 193 10.33 -19.92 16.60
CA VAL A 193 10.18 -20.28 15.18
C VAL A 193 9.97 -21.77 15.03
N GLN A 194 10.71 -22.59 15.81
CA GLN A 194 10.67 -24.03 15.67
C GLN A 194 9.35 -24.61 16.18
N GLU A 195 8.91 -24.18 17.37
CA GLU A 195 7.66 -24.62 17.99
C GLU A 195 6.46 -24.22 17.11
N TYR A 196 6.38 -22.94 16.71
CA TYR A 196 5.26 -22.44 15.95
C TYR A 196 5.06 -23.12 14.58
N PHE A 197 6.16 -23.23 13.80
CA PHE A 197 6.04 -23.86 12.50
C PHE A 197 5.81 -25.36 12.60
N SER A 198 6.36 -26.07 13.60
CA SER A 198 6.06 -27.47 13.85
C SER A 198 4.57 -27.71 14.09
N ASP A 199 3.96 -26.93 15.01
CA ASP A 199 2.52 -27.01 15.31
C ASP A 199 1.65 -26.72 14.08
N CYS A 200 2.02 -25.70 13.30
CA CYS A 200 1.27 -25.35 12.08
C CYS A 200 1.34 -26.43 11.00
N VAL A 201 2.53 -27.04 10.81
CA VAL A 201 2.72 -28.00 9.73
C VAL A 201 2.15 -29.38 10.06
N ASP A 202 2.04 -29.75 11.34
CA ASP A 202 1.41 -31.02 11.73
C ASP A 202 -0.08 -31.03 11.34
N GLU A 203 -0.82 -29.93 11.58
CA GLU A 203 -2.23 -29.81 11.17
C GLU A 203 -2.37 -29.80 9.64
N ILE A 204 -1.57 -29.01 8.95
CA ILE A 204 -1.59 -28.86 7.48
C ILE A 204 -1.17 -30.16 6.80
N GLY A 205 -0.12 -30.81 7.30
CA GLY A 205 0.39 -32.07 6.75
C GLY A 205 -0.66 -33.18 6.78
N LEU A 206 -1.34 -33.37 7.91
CA LEU A 206 -2.42 -34.34 8.04
C LEU A 206 -3.57 -34.10 7.04
N ASP A 207 -3.98 -32.84 6.83
CA ASP A 207 -5.03 -32.51 5.86
C ASP A 207 -4.56 -32.80 4.42
N LEU A 208 -3.35 -32.39 4.04
CA LEU A 208 -2.78 -32.60 2.71
C LEU A 208 -2.60 -34.09 2.40
N GLU A 209 -2.03 -34.85 3.32
CA GLU A 209 -1.82 -36.31 3.17
C GLU A 209 -3.13 -37.06 3.05
N SER A 210 -4.16 -36.67 3.82
CA SER A 210 -5.51 -37.25 3.70
C SER A 210 -6.14 -37.05 2.33
N ARG A 211 -5.72 -36.02 1.60
CA ARG A 211 -6.14 -35.71 0.22
C ARG A 211 -5.20 -36.30 -0.84
N GLY A 212 -4.16 -37.05 -0.44
CA GLY A 212 -3.22 -37.69 -1.34
C GLY A 212 -2.08 -36.80 -1.84
N TYR A 213 -1.81 -35.70 -1.15
CA TYR A 213 -0.66 -34.85 -1.44
C TYR A 213 0.61 -35.40 -0.77
N GLN A 214 1.75 -35.25 -1.43
CA GLN A 214 3.04 -35.39 -0.79
C GLN A 214 3.35 -34.08 -0.05
N PHE A 215 3.59 -34.18 1.25
CA PHE A 215 3.95 -33.05 2.06
C PHE A 215 5.38 -33.18 2.60
N CYS A 216 6.16 -32.10 2.56
CA CYS A 216 7.51 -32.05 3.11
C CYS A 216 7.69 -30.77 3.92
N TYR A 217 8.28 -30.92 5.10
CA TYR A 217 8.65 -29.80 5.96
C TYR A 217 10.13 -29.88 6.33
N ASP A 218 10.83 -28.76 6.24
CA ASP A 218 12.22 -28.62 6.65
C ASP A 218 12.42 -27.29 7.36
N ASN A 219 13.06 -27.31 8.54
CA ASN A 219 13.37 -26.13 9.31
C ASN A 219 14.84 -26.10 9.66
N ALA A 220 15.58 -25.21 9.02
CA ALA A 220 17.02 -25.00 9.20
C ALA A 220 17.36 -23.87 10.19
N VAL A 221 16.37 -23.36 10.93
CA VAL A 221 16.58 -22.32 11.95
C VAL A 221 17.02 -22.99 13.26
N GLU A 222 18.00 -22.42 13.93
CA GLU A 222 18.48 -22.93 15.22
C GLU A 222 17.38 -22.84 16.30
N PRO A 223 17.33 -23.82 17.24
CA PRO A 223 16.40 -23.79 18.39
C PRO A 223 16.54 -22.50 19.21
N GLY A 224 15.41 -21.97 19.69
CA GLY A 224 15.37 -20.77 20.55
C GLY A 224 15.48 -19.45 19.78
N VAL A 225 15.42 -19.47 18.44
CA VAL A 225 15.27 -18.25 17.65
C VAL A 225 13.81 -17.82 17.68
N GLU A 226 13.58 -16.59 18.16
CA GLU A 226 12.26 -15.98 18.20
C GLU A 226 12.05 -14.98 17.05
N MET A 227 10.82 -14.84 16.60
CA MET A 227 10.36 -13.81 15.65
C MET A 227 9.23 -12.98 16.24
N ILE A 228 9.01 -11.78 15.70
CA ILE A 228 7.90 -10.91 16.11
C ILE A 228 6.77 -11.06 15.08
N ALA A 229 5.67 -11.68 15.48
CA ALA A 229 4.49 -11.82 14.64
C ALA A 229 3.22 -12.00 15.50
N ASP A 230 2.04 -11.88 14.89
CA ASP A 230 0.79 -12.32 15.46
C ASP A 230 0.55 -13.77 15.04
N PRO A 231 0.47 -14.74 15.98
CA PRO A 231 0.35 -16.17 15.67
C PRO A 231 -0.91 -16.50 14.84
N GLU A 232 -2.04 -15.86 15.14
CA GLU A 232 -3.29 -16.12 14.43
C GLU A 232 -3.24 -15.56 12.98
N GLN A 233 -2.66 -14.38 12.81
CA GLN A 233 -2.51 -13.78 11.49
C GLN A 233 -1.49 -14.54 10.65
N LEU A 234 -0.40 -15.01 11.25
CA LEU A 234 0.58 -15.83 10.55
C LEU A 234 0.02 -17.20 10.15
N ARG A 235 -0.80 -17.84 11.00
CA ARG A 235 -1.56 -19.06 10.62
C ARG A 235 -2.44 -18.79 9.38
N LYS A 236 -3.10 -17.64 9.33
CA LYS A 236 -3.91 -17.23 8.18
C LYS A 236 -3.07 -17.03 6.91
N VAL A 237 -1.86 -16.48 7.03
CA VAL A 237 -0.89 -16.38 5.92
C VAL A 237 -0.61 -17.76 5.33
N ILE A 238 -0.19 -18.71 6.18
CA ILE A 238 0.18 -20.06 5.75
C ILE A 238 -1.03 -20.77 5.12
N SER A 239 -2.20 -20.72 5.79
CA SER A 239 -3.43 -21.33 5.29
C SER A 239 -3.87 -20.77 3.92
N ASN A 240 -3.78 -19.46 3.69
CA ASN A 240 -4.10 -18.86 2.39
C ASN A 240 -3.15 -19.31 1.29
N ILE A 241 -1.85 -19.39 1.57
CA ILE A 241 -0.86 -19.85 0.58
C ILE A 241 -1.10 -21.32 0.25
N VAL A 242 -1.23 -22.20 1.26
CA VAL A 242 -1.49 -23.63 1.06
C VAL A 242 -2.81 -23.87 0.33
N SER A 243 -3.87 -23.14 0.70
CA SER A 243 -5.17 -23.23 -0.01
C SER A 243 -5.04 -22.88 -1.49
N ASN A 244 -4.21 -21.88 -1.84
CA ASN A 244 -3.92 -21.56 -3.23
C ASN A 244 -3.13 -22.68 -3.92
N SER A 245 -2.13 -23.26 -3.29
CA SER A 245 -1.38 -24.40 -3.83
C SER A 245 -2.30 -25.58 -4.15
N VAL A 246 -3.20 -25.94 -3.23
CA VAL A 246 -4.20 -26.99 -3.44
C VAL A 246 -5.17 -26.64 -4.58
N LYS A 247 -5.63 -25.41 -4.63
CA LYS A 247 -6.61 -24.93 -5.61
C LYS A 247 -6.08 -24.96 -7.05
N TYR A 248 -4.80 -24.63 -7.23
CA TYR A 248 -4.16 -24.56 -8.55
C TYR A 248 -3.31 -25.78 -8.88
N MET A 249 -3.48 -26.86 -8.12
CA MET A 249 -2.81 -28.12 -8.37
C MET A 249 -3.45 -28.84 -9.56
N ASP A 250 -2.62 -29.30 -10.51
CA ASP A 250 -3.03 -30.02 -11.72
C ASP A 250 -2.20 -31.30 -11.98
N LYS A 251 -1.32 -31.66 -11.05
CA LYS A 251 -0.41 -32.81 -11.20
C LYS A 251 -1.00 -34.11 -10.67
N LYS A 252 -0.60 -35.22 -11.28
CA LYS A 252 -0.96 -36.57 -10.79
C LYS A 252 -0.32 -36.90 -9.44
N ASN A 253 0.88 -36.36 -9.18
CA ASN A 253 1.60 -36.49 -7.92
C ASN A 253 1.71 -35.09 -7.29
N PRO A 254 0.65 -34.63 -6.61
CA PRO A 254 0.63 -33.30 -6.02
C PRO A 254 1.62 -33.22 -4.85
N ARG A 255 2.41 -32.15 -4.80
CA ARG A 255 3.42 -31.93 -3.76
C ARG A 255 3.36 -30.50 -3.25
N VAL A 256 3.44 -30.35 -1.93
CA VAL A 256 3.58 -29.08 -1.23
C VAL A 256 4.75 -29.19 -0.26
N GLU A 257 5.62 -28.21 -0.24
CA GLU A 257 6.79 -28.16 0.64
C GLU A 257 6.82 -26.83 1.40
N ILE A 258 7.25 -26.88 2.65
CA ILE A 258 7.49 -25.71 3.49
C ILE A 258 8.93 -25.77 3.99
N HIS A 259 9.72 -24.75 3.67
CA HIS A 259 11.10 -24.62 4.15
C HIS A 259 11.26 -23.35 4.95
N ILE A 260 11.80 -23.47 6.16
CA ILE A 260 12.11 -22.35 7.04
C ILE A 260 13.61 -22.20 7.15
N ARG A 261 14.14 -21.00 6.90
CA ARG A 261 15.56 -20.72 6.85
C ARG A 261 15.95 -19.49 7.64
N ASP A 262 17.16 -19.49 8.13
CA ASP A 262 17.80 -18.31 8.69
C ASP A 262 18.24 -17.37 7.55
N ALA A 263 17.79 -16.11 7.60
CA ALA A 263 18.12 -15.07 6.66
C ALA A 263 18.75 -13.83 7.36
N GLY A 264 19.67 -14.08 8.30
CA GLY A 264 20.35 -13.04 9.06
C GLY A 264 19.43 -12.39 10.11
N ASP A 265 19.03 -11.13 9.92
CA ASP A 265 18.10 -10.45 10.81
C ASP A 265 16.63 -10.89 10.65
N PHE A 266 16.38 -11.80 9.70
CA PHE A 266 15.04 -12.30 9.37
C PHE A 266 14.99 -13.82 9.42
N VAL A 267 13.79 -14.35 9.58
CA VAL A 267 13.43 -15.73 9.29
C VAL A 267 12.72 -15.73 7.95
N GLN A 268 13.16 -16.58 7.03
CA GLN A 268 12.52 -16.76 5.71
C GLN A 268 11.71 -18.04 5.70
N ALA A 269 10.47 -17.93 5.22
CA ALA A 269 9.62 -19.08 4.91
C ALA A 269 9.38 -19.16 3.41
N ASP A 270 9.60 -20.35 2.84
CA ASP A 270 9.38 -20.69 1.44
C ASP A 270 8.31 -21.78 1.35
N LEU A 271 7.17 -21.47 0.74
CA LEU A 271 6.08 -22.42 0.52
C LEU A 271 6.02 -22.74 -0.98
N LEU A 272 6.34 -23.98 -1.31
CA LEU A 272 6.47 -24.48 -2.68
C LEU A 272 5.32 -25.41 -3.03
N ASP A 273 4.84 -25.32 -4.26
CA ASP A 273 3.95 -26.29 -4.88
C ASP A 273 4.48 -26.69 -6.27
N ASN A 274 4.13 -27.88 -6.72
CA ASN A 274 4.39 -28.34 -8.09
C ASN A 274 3.17 -28.20 -9.00
N GLY A 275 2.26 -27.26 -8.73
CA GLY A 275 1.05 -27.02 -9.51
C GLY A 275 1.31 -26.45 -10.90
N LYS A 276 0.30 -25.81 -11.48
CA LYS A 276 0.36 -25.28 -12.85
C LYS A 276 1.34 -24.11 -13.05
N GLY A 277 1.83 -23.51 -11.98
CA GLY A 277 2.68 -22.33 -12.06
C GLY A 277 1.95 -21.06 -12.51
N ILE A 278 2.72 -19.97 -12.61
CA ILE A 278 2.23 -18.62 -12.93
C ILE A 278 3.06 -18.07 -14.09
N ALA A 279 2.39 -17.51 -15.10
CA ALA A 279 3.09 -16.87 -16.22
C ALA A 279 3.91 -15.66 -15.72
N LYS A 280 5.10 -15.47 -16.26
CA LYS A 280 6.06 -14.44 -15.81
C LYS A 280 5.48 -13.02 -15.76
N LYS A 281 4.58 -12.69 -16.68
CA LYS A 281 3.88 -11.39 -16.75
C LYS A 281 2.94 -11.16 -15.54
N ASP A 282 2.43 -12.24 -14.95
CA ASP A 282 1.41 -12.21 -13.90
C ASP A 282 2.03 -12.20 -12.49
N ILE A 283 3.27 -12.70 -12.34
CA ILE A 283 3.96 -12.79 -11.04
C ILE A 283 3.97 -11.46 -10.25
N PRO A 284 4.25 -10.28 -10.85
CA PRO A 284 4.23 -9.03 -10.13
C PRO A 284 2.83 -8.62 -9.63
N LEU A 285 1.78 -9.19 -10.21
CA LEU A 285 0.39 -8.79 -10.01
C LEU A 285 -0.37 -9.71 -9.06
N ILE A 286 0.14 -10.91 -8.74
CA ILE A 286 -0.61 -11.90 -7.92
C ILE A 286 -0.91 -11.43 -6.49
N PHE A 287 -0.16 -10.45 -5.98
CA PHE A 287 -0.37 -9.83 -4.66
C PHE A 287 -1.25 -8.59 -4.74
N GLU A 288 -1.60 -8.14 -5.97
CA GLU A 288 -2.54 -7.04 -6.15
C GLU A 288 -3.97 -7.54 -5.86
N ARG A 289 -4.77 -6.64 -5.31
CA ARG A 289 -6.15 -6.94 -4.92
C ARG A 289 -6.96 -7.35 -6.15
N PHE A 290 -7.77 -8.40 -6.00
CA PHE A 290 -8.70 -8.90 -7.05
C PHE A 290 -8.03 -9.39 -8.32
N TYR A 291 -6.70 -9.43 -8.34
CA TYR A 291 -5.99 -9.93 -9.50
C TYR A 291 -6.19 -11.45 -9.65
N ARG A 292 -6.51 -11.85 -10.86
CA ARG A 292 -6.66 -13.26 -11.27
C ARG A 292 -6.07 -13.41 -12.66
N ALA A 293 -5.13 -14.34 -12.84
CA ALA A 293 -4.60 -14.65 -14.16
C ALA A 293 -5.73 -15.16 -15.09
N ASP A 294 -5.73 -14.74 -16.37
CA ASP A 294 -6.83 -14.94 -17.32
C ASP A 294 -7.31 -16.40 -17.44
N ALA A 295 -6.39 -17.35 -17.34
CA ALA A 295 -6.72 -18.78 -17.36
C ALA A 295 -7.64 -19.22 -16.20
N SER A 296 -7.74 -18.45 -15.13
CA SER A 296 -8.56 -18.75 -13.96
C SER A 296 -10.00 -18.24 -14.06
N ARG A 297 -10.30 -17.29 -14.96
CA ARG A 297 -11.65 -16.72 -15.14
C ARG A 297 -12.68 -17.77 -15.58
N ASN A 298 -12.26 -18.77 -16.35
CA ASN A 298 -13.12 -19.85 -16.84
C ASN A 298 -13.03 -21.13 -15.99
N SER A 299 -12.22 -21.16 -14.93
CA SER A 299 -12.11 -22.37 -14.12
C SER A 299 -13.22 -22.43 -13.09
N ARG A 300 -13.84 -23.62 -12.95
CA ARG A 300 -14.79 -23.96 -11.88
C ARG A 300 -14.22 -23.81 -10.46
N ALA A 301 -12.95 -23.50 -10.33
CA ALA A 301 -12.26 -23.20 -9.10
C ALA A 301 -12.41 -21.70 -8.76
N GLY A 302 -13.54 -21.31 -8.19
CA GLY A 302 -13.83 -19.95 -7.72
C GLY A 302 -12.77 -19.39 -6.74
N GLY A 303 -12.69 -18.07 -6.59
CA GLY A 303 -11.84 -17.40 -5.60
C GLY A 303 -11.86 -15.89 -5.82
N SER A 304 -12.02 -15.16 -4.73
CA SER A 304 -12.19 -13.70 -4.68
C SER A 304 -11.00 -12.90 -5.22
N GLY A 305 -9.79 -13.49 -5.34
CA GLY A 305 -8.55 -12.76 -5.63
C GLY A 305 -8.04 -11.91 -4.46
N ILE A 306 -8.61 -12.10 -3.27
CA ILE A 306 -8.26 -11.34 -2.06
C ILE A 306 -7.18 -12.07 -1.24
N GLY A 307 -7.10 -13.40 -1.30
CA GLY A 307 -6.27 -14.20 -0.38
C GLY A 307 -4.79 -13.78 -0.35
N LEU A 308 -4.13 -13.64 -1.50
CA LEU A 308 -2.71 -13.24 -1.54
C LEU A 308 -2.49 -11.76 -1.20
N SER A 309 -3.43 -10.87 -1.44
CA SER A 309 -3.34 -9.48 -0.99
C SER A 309 -3.48 -9.36 0.53
N ILE A 310 -4.30 -10.22 1.17
CA ILE A 310 -4.34 -10.37 2.63
C ILE A 310 -2.98 -10.83 3.16
N VAL A 311 -2.39 -11.86 2.54
CA VAL A 311 -1.08 -12.38 2.92
C VAL A 311 -0.02 -11.27 2.85
N LYS A 312 0.04 -10.52 1.74
CA LYS A 312 0.95 -9.37 1.59
C LYS A 312 0.77 -8.36 2.72
N LYS A 313 -0.45 -7.96 3.00
CA LYS A 313 -0.75 -6.97 4.04
C LYS A 313 -0.31 -7.43 5.43
N ILE A 314 -0.61 -8.67 5.81
CA ILE A 314 -0.20 -9.21 7.13
C ILE A 314 1.31 -9.23 7.26
N ILE A 315 2.03 -9.68 6.25
CA ILE A 315 3.50 -9.78 6.27
C ILE A 315 4.12 -8.37 6.32
N GLU A 316 3.63 -7.43 5.52
CA GLU A 316 4.13 -6.04 5.51
C GLU A 316 3.82 -5.30 6.82
N ASP A 317 2.64 -5.49 7.41
CA ASP A 317 2.28 -4.92 8.72
C ASP A 317 3.10 -5.54 9.86
N SER A 318 3.58 -6.77 9.69
CA SER A 318 4.53 -7.42 10.61
C SER A 318 6.00 -6.98 10.38
N GLY A 319 6.23 -5.97 9.52
CA GLY A 319 7.58 -5.48 9.19
C GLY A 319 8.40 -6.42 8.31
N GLY A 320 7.73 -7.38 7.65
CA GLY A 320 8.33 -8.34 6.74
C GLY A 320 8.24 -7.93 5.27
N ARG A 321 8.57 -8.87 4.38
CA ARG A 321 8.45 -8.74 2.93
C ARG A 321 7.98 -10.05 2.33
N ILE A 322 7.21 -10.00 1.23
CA ILE A 322 6.73 -11.16 0.49
C ILE A 322 7.05 -11.01 -1.01
N TRP A 323 7.35 -12.13 -1.67
CA TRP A 323 7.51 -12.22 -3.12
C TRP A 323 7.21 -13.64 -3.60
N ALA A 324 7.17 -13.83 -4.92
CA ALA A 324 6.94 -15.13 -5.52
C ALA A 324 7.98 -15.41 -6.61
N SER A 325 8.30 -16.70 -6.77
CA SER A 325 8.99 -17.25 -7.94
C SER A 325 8.15 -18.38 -8.52
N SER A 326 8.01 -18.43 -9.84
CA SER A 326 7.19 -19.43 -10.50
C SER A 326 7.62 -19.64 -11.93
N THR A 327 7.47 -20.88 -12.39
CA THR A 327 7.58 -21.26 -13.81
C THR A 327 6.28 -21.92 -14.22
N GLU A 328 5.69 -21.42 -15.31
CA GLU A 328 4.45 -21.99 -15.84
C GLU A 328 4.62 -23.46 -16.21
N GLY A 329 3.76 -24.33 -15.70
CA GLY A 329 3.84 -25.77 -15.86
C GLY A 329 4.74 -26.50 -14.86
N GLU A 330 5.53 -25.84 -14.03
CA GLU A 330 6.43 -26.46 -13.04
C GLU A 330 5.96 -26.28 -11.60
N GLY A 331 5.43 -25.11 -11.26
CA GLY A 331 4.93 -24.80 -9.93
C GLY A 331 5.20 -23.38 -9.47
N THR A 332 4.87 -23.09 -8.20
CA THR A 332 5.01 -21.77 -7.59
C THR A 332 5.69 -21.89 -6.23
N THR A 333 6.54 -20.92 -5.91
CA THR A 333 7.07 -20.71 -4.56
C THR A 333 6.68 -19.31 -4.09
N ILE A 334 5.99 -19.25 -2.97
CA ILE A 334 5.76 -18.01 -2.24
C ILE A 334 6.79 -17.89 -1.13
N HIS A 335 7.51 -16.79 -1.13
CA HIS A 335 8.55 -16.47 -0.17
C HIS A 335 8.09 -15.33 0.72
N PHE A 336 8.32 -15.43 2.02
CA PHE A 336 8.20 -14.28 2.90
C PHE A 336 9.27 -14.27 3.99
N VAL A 337 9.55 -13.08 4.53
CA VAL A 337 10.49 -12.91 5.64
C VAL A 337 9.80 -12.17 6.78
N LEU A 338 10.11 -12.57 8.02
CA LEU A 338 9.69 -11.92 9.25
C LEU A 338 10.92 -11.59 10.10
N ARG A 339 10.85 -10.50 10.84
CA ARG A 339 11.98 -10.01 11.62
C ARG A 339 12.20 -10.89 12.84
N LYS A 340 13.47 -11.28 13.08
CA LYS A 340 13.87 -11.95 14.33
C LYS A 340 13.75 -10.98 15.51
N TYR A 341 13.37 -11.52 16.64
CA TYR A 341 13.52 -10.82 17.89
C TYR A 341 14.97 -10.93 18.37
N VAL A 342 15.65 -9.79 18.48
CA VAL A 342 16.99 -9.71 19.04
C VAL A 342 16.88 -9.08 20.42
N VAL A 343 17.19 -9.85 21.46
CA VAL A 343 17.25 -9.32 22.84
C VAL A 343 18.26 -8.17 22.88
N PRO A 344 17.87 -6.94 23.28
CA PRO A 344 18.83 -5.86 23.42
C PRO A 344 19.91 -6.25 24.45
N ARG A 345 21.17 -6.20 24.07
CA ARG A 345 22.33 -6.58 24.91
C ARG A 345 22.45 -5.84 26.26
N SER A 346 21.53 -4.95 26.63
CA SER A 346 21.58 -4.14 27.84
C SER A 346 20.98 -4.81 29.11
N THR A 347 20.38 -6.00 29.02
CA THR A 347 19.72 -6.64 30.18
C THR A 347 20.53 -7.78 30.84
N VAL A 348 21.65 -8.21 30.22
CA VAL A 348 22.42 -9.37 30.75
C VAL A 348 23.53 -8.96 31.75
N GLN A 349 23.81 -7.67 31.95
CA GLN A 349 24.93 -7.26 32.82
C GLN A 349 24.58 -6.89 34.29
N THR A 350 23.34 -7.03 34.73
CA THR A 350 22.96 -6.56 36.09
C THR A 350 22.79 -7.65 37.13
N ASP A 351 22.70 -8.94 36.82
CA ASP A 351 22.48 -9.98 37.87
C ASP A 351 23.75 -10.66 38.38
N THR A 352 24.84 -10.68 37.63
CA THR A 352 26.10 -11.29 38.09
C THR A 352 26.87 -10.43 39.11
N ASN A 353 26.56 -9.13 39.24
CA ASN A 353 27.21 -8.24 40.20
C ASN A 353 26.49 -8.16 41.57
N LYS A 354 25.27 -8.69 41.71
CA LYS A 354 24.60 -8.73 43.00
C LYS A 354 25.04 -9.96 43.83
N GLU A 355 25.22 -11.09 43.21
CA GLU A 355 25.69 -12.31 43.95
C GLU A 355 27.14 -12.21 44.46
N GLN A 356 28.03 -11.48 43.74
CA GLN A 356 29.41 -11.29 44.20
C GLN A 356 29.57 -10.26 45.32
N ARG A 357 28.57 -9.39 45.59
CA ARG A 357 28.61 -8.44 46.71
C ARG A 357 28.10 -9.02 48.03
N GLU A 358 27.20 -10.01 48.02
CA GLU A 358 26.69 -10.64 49.24
C GLU A 358 27.69 -11.64 49.87
N VAL A 359 28.57 -12.26 49.07
CA VAL A 359 29.58 -13.20 49.55
C VAL A 359 30.77 -12.48 50.26
N ARG A 360 30.96 -11.16 50.06
CA ARG A 360 32.06 -10.39 50.66
C ARG A 360 31.73 -9.73 52.00
N HIS A 361 30.48 -9.73 52.46
CA HIS A 361 30.09 -9.08 53.73
C HIS A 361 29.63 -10.06 54.81
N GLY A 362 29.67 -11.39 54.57
CA GLY A 362 29.29 -12.42 55.57
C GLY A 362 30.43 -13.01 56.40
N GLY A 363 31.65 -12.49 56.33
CA GLY A 363 32.81 -13.06 57.00
C GLY A 363 33.49 -12.14 57.99
N LYS A 364 32.76 -11.63 59.02
CA LYS A 364 33.32 -11.11 60.26
C LYS A 364 32.23 -11.04 61.34
N ARG A 365 32.07 -12.12 62.09
CA ARG A 365 31.78 -12.12 63.51
C ARG A 365 32.19 -13.46 64.05
#